data_6d366083d8c57c30eb643e78d599fe43
#
_entry.id   6d366083d8c57c30eb643e78d599fe43
#
_cell.length_a   1.000
_cell.length_b   1.000
_cell.length_c   1.000
_cell.angle_alpha   90.00
_cell.angle_beta   90.00
_cell.angle_gamma   90.00
#
_symmetry.space_group_name_H-M   'P 1'
#
loop_
_entity.id
_entity.type
_entity.pdbx_description
1 polymer ?
#
loop_
_entity_poly.entity_id
_entity_poly.type
_entity_poly.pdbx_seq_one_letter_code
_entity_poly.pdbx_strand_id
1 'polypeptide(L)'
;DLWLRLIENGGSLSGNLEKRGYKNIALYGIGMLGLHVVRQLENSQVKIVYGIDQRGGKDVNQGFPVYKKEDMLPDVDAVIVSATYDFGSIYDYLKEKVKCPVISLEEIVEENA
;
A
#
# COMPACT_ATOMS: atom_id res chain seq x y z
N ASP A 1 -11.26 -5.58 13.56
CA ASP A 1 -9.80 -5.48 13.43
C ASP A 1 -9.43 -5.54 11.96
N LEU A 2 -8.50 -4.69 11.57
CA LEU A 2 -8.12 -4.55 10.15
C LEU A 2 -7.62 -5.86 9.54
N TRP A 3 -6.84 -6.63 10.29
CA TRP A 3 -6.32 -7.91 9.81
C TRP A 3 -7.45 -8.87 9.44
N LEU A 4 -8.44 -9.01 10.32
CA LEU A 4 -9.58 -9.87 10.05
C LEU A 4 -10.40 -9.37 8.87
N ARG A 5 -10.62 -8.07 8.79
CA ARG A 5 -11.36 -7.49 7.67
C ARG A 5 -10.64 -7.72 6.35
N LEU A 6 -9.32 -7.61 6.35
CA LEU A 6 -8.53 -7.86 5.15
C LEU A 6 -8.65 -9.31 4.70
N ILE A 7 -8.61 -10.25 5.64
CA ILE A 7 -8.76 -11.66 5.34
C ILE A 7 -10.17 -11.95 4.81
N GLU A 8 -11.19 -11.44 5.49
CA GLU A 8 -12.58 -11.69 5.12
C GLU A 8 -12.98 -11.06 3.80
N ASN A 9 -12.46 -9.88 3.51
CA ASN A 9 -12.82 -9.11 2.32
C ASN A 9 -11.70 -9.01 1.29
N GLY A 10 -10.71 -9.91 1.40
CA GLY A 10 -9.51 -9.83 0.56
C GLY A 10 -9.78 -9.86 -0.93
N GLY A 11 -10.81 -10.59 -1.33
CA GLY A 11 -11.17 -10.67 -2.74
C GLY A 11 -11.66 -9.36 -3.32
N SER A 12 -12.02 -8.39 -2.47
CA SER A 12 -12.50 -7.09 -2.92
C SER A 12 -11.46 -5.98 -2.82
N LEU A 13 -10.27 -6.25 -2.28
CA LEU A 13 -9.23 -5.23 -2.17
C LEU A 13 -8.84 -4.69 -3.54
N SER A 14 -8.52 -5.56 -4.48
CA SER A 14 -8.18 -5.13 -5.83
C SER A 14 -9.35 -4.42 -6.49
N GLY A 15 -10.57 -4.90 -6.28
CA GLY A 15 -11.77 -4.28 -6.84
C GLY A 15 -11.95 -2.86 -6.32
N ASN A 16 -11.73 -2.65 -5.02
CA ASN A 16 -11.85 -1.32 -4.43
C ASN A 16 -10.81 -0.35 -4.99
N LEU A 17 -9.58 -0.83 -5.19
CA LEU A 17 -8.52 -0.01 -5.79
C LEU A 17 -8.85 0.31 -7.24
N GLU A 18 -9.36 -0.66 -7.99
CA GLU A 18 -9.75 -0.47 -9.39
C GLU A 18 -10.88 0.53 -9.54
N LYS A 19 -11.86 0.51 -8.62
CA LYS A 19 -12.96 1.46 -8.63
C LYS A 19 -12.48 2.89 -8.50
N ARG A 20 -11.38 3.10 -7.78
CA ARG A 20 -10.78 4.41 -7.62
C ARG A 20 -9.90 4.81 -8.79
N GLY A 21 -9.68 3.91 -9.75
CA GLY A 21 -8.80 4.15 -10.89
C GLY A 21 -7.33 3.91 -10.60
N TYR A 22 -7.01 3.21 -9.52
CA TYR A 22 -5.64 2.94 -9.12
C TYR A 22 -5.17 1.62 -9.70
N LYS A 23 -4.29 1.68 -10.67
CA LYS A 23 -3.71 0.49 -11.30
C LYS A 23 -2.27 0.27 -10.87
N ASN A 24 -1.52 1.34 -10.65
CA ASN A 24 -0.12 1.28 -10.24
C ASN A 24 -0.01 1.97 -8.89
N ILE A 25 0.33 1.22 -7.86
CA ILE A 25 0.38 1.75 -6.51
C ILE A 25 1.74 1.50 -5.86
N ALA A 26 2.01 2.25 -4.79
CA ALA A 26 3.10 1.97 -3.89
C ALA A 26 2.50 1.53 -2.55
N LEU A 27 3.23 0.68 -1.84
CA LEU A 27 2.79 0.16 -0.55
C LEU A 27 3.76 0.63 0.53
N TYR A 28 3.26 1.40 1.48
CA TYR A 28 4.05 1.86 2.63
C TYR A 28 3.86 0.89 3.79
N GLY A 29 4.97 0.29 4.21
CA GLY A 29 4.96 -0.71 5.27
C GLY A 29 4.88 -2.12 4.70
N ILE A 30 6.00 -2.88 4.81
CA ILE A 30 6.08 -4.24 4.29
C ILE A 30 6.18 -5.22 5.47
N GLY A 31 5.41 -5.01 6.51
CA GLY A 31 5.28 -5.96 7.60
C GLY A 31 4.28 -7.07 7.24
N MET A 32 3.81 -7.81 8.23
CA MET A 32 2.88 -8.93 7.99
C MET A 32 1.64 -8.47 7.21
N LEU A 33 1.06 -7.34 7.60
CA LEU A 33 -0.12 -6.82 6.92
C LEU A 33 0.20 -6.42 5.49
N GLY A 34 1.34 -5.77 5.27
CA GLY A 34 1.78 -5.40 3.93
C GLY A 34 2.02 -6.62 3.04
N LEU A 35 2.63 -7.67 3.57
CA LEU A 35 2.84 -8.91 2.83
C LEU A 35 1.52 -9.56 2.43
N HIS A 36 0.53 -9.46 3.30
CA HIS A 36 -0.80 -9.99 2.99
C HIS A 36 -1.43 -9.23 1.82
N VAL A 37 -1.26 -7.91 1.79
CA VAL A 37 -1.71 -7.07 0.66
C VAL A 37 -1.02 -7.51 -0.63
N VAL A 38 0.30 -7.74 -0.58
CA VAL A 38 1.06 -8.20 -1.75
C VAL A 38 0.43 -9.47 -2.31
N ARG A 39 0.15 -10.43 -1.44
CA ARG A 39 -0.44 -11.70 -1.87
C ARG A 39 -1.81 -11.52 -2.50
N GLN A 40 -2.63 -10.67 -1.93
CA GLN A 40 -3.97 -10.44 -2.46
C GLN A 40 -3.98 -9.76 -3.81
N LEU A 41 -2.94 -9.02 -4.13
CA LEU A 41 -2.86 -8.30 -5.40
C LEU A 41 -2.08 -9.05 -6.49
N GLU A 42 -1.44 -10.18 -6.16
CA GLU A 42 -0.58 -10.91 -7.09
C GLU A 42 -1.23 -11.24 -8.44
N ASN A 43 -2.47 -11.66 -8.42
CA ASN A 43 -3.17 -12.06 -9.65
C ASN A 43 -4.23 -11.06 -10.07
N SER A 44 -4.12 -9.83 -9.58
CA SER A 44 -5.09 -8.78 -9.90
C SER A 44 -4.55 -7.87 -11.00
N GLN A 45 -5.40 -6.94 -11.43
CA GLN A 45 -5.01 -5.90 -12.38
C GLN A 45 -4.19 -4.80 -11.72
N VAL A 46 -4.17 -4.75 -10.39
CA VAL A 46 -3.44 -3.72 -9.64
C VAL A 46 -1.99 -4.16 -9.45
N LYS A 47 -1.07 -3.30 -9.82
CA LYS A 47 0.36 -3.59 -9.72
C LYS A 47 1.00 -2.78 -8.60
N ILE A 48 1.75 -3.45 -7.73
CA ILE A 48 2.59 -2.77 -6.75
C ILE A 48 3.91 -2.45 -7.45
N VAL A 49 4.13 -1.17 -7.72
CA VAL A 49 5.33 -0.72 -8.45
C VAL A 49 6.54 -0.70 -7.54
N TYR A 50 6.35 -0.28 -6.28
CA TYR A 50 7.41 -0.30 -5.28
C TYR A 50 6.81 -0.29 -3.88
N GLY A 51 7.65 -0.63 -2.92
CA GLY A 51 7.29 -0.51 -1.51
C GLY A 51 8.13 0.57 -0.84
N ILE A 52 7.68 1.03 0.31
CA ILE A 52 8.41 1.96 1.15
C ILE A 52 8.50 1.33 2.54
N ASP A 53 9.72 1.14 3.04
CA ASP A 53 9.93 0.56 4.35
C ASP A 53 11.25 1.10 4.91
N GLN A 54 11.24 1.49 6.19
CA GLN A 54 12.44 2.08 6.80
C GLN A 54 13.61 1.12 6.90
N ARG A 55 13.31 -0.17 6.89
CA ARG A 55 14.37 -1.19 6.91
C ARG A 55 15.08 -1.31 5.57
N GLY A 56 14.54 -0.70 4.51
CA GLY A 56 15.03 -0.87 3.16
C GLY A 56 14.60 -2.22 2.61
N GLY A 57 14.98 -2.49 1.35
CA GLY A 57 14.47 -3.63 0.63
C GLY A 57 15.42 -4.81 0.46
N LYS A 58 16.53 -4.82 1.17
CA LYS A 58 17.56 -5.82 0.92
C LYS A 58 17.11 -7.25 1.21
N ASP A 59 16.26 -7.41 2.20
CA ASP A 59 15.79 -8.71 2.64
C ASP A 59 14.37 -9.02 2.18
N VAL A 60 13.78 -8.16 1.35
CA VAL A 60 12.39 -8.29 0.94
C VAL A 60 12.36 -8.74 -0.51
N ASN A 61 12.02 -10.00 -0.74
CA ASN A 61 11.96 -10.55 -2.09
C ASN A 61 10.51 -10.57 -2.57
N GLN A 62 9.98 -9.39 -2.87
CA GLN A 62 8.58 -9.22 -3.22
C GLN A 62 8.33 -9.05 -4.72
N GLY A 63 9.37 -9.04 -5.51
CA GLY A 63 9.23 -8.82 -6.94
C GLY A 63 9.13 -7.36 -7.33
N PHE A 64 9.39 -6.44 -6.41
CA PHE A 64 9.43 -5.01 -6.67
C PHE A 64 10.47 -4.37 -5.74
N PRO A 65 11.02 -3.21 -6.12
CA PRO A 65 11.99 -2.53 -5.27
C PRO A 65 11.33 -1.96 -4.02
N VAL A 66 12.09 -1.85 -2.94
CA VAL A 66 11.63 -1.24 -1.70
C VAL A 66 12.57 -0.10 -1.37
N TYR A 67 12.01 1.07 -1.17
CA TYR A 67 12.76 2.29 -0.87
C TYR A 67 12.54 2.71 0.57
N LYS A 68 13.40 3.58 1.05
CA LYS A 68 13.16 4.30 2.29
C LYS A 68 12.36 5.56 1.94
N LYS A 69 11.67 6.14 2.91
CA LYS A 69 10.84 7.32 2.67
C LYS A 69 11.64 8.53 2.18
N GLU A 70 12.95 8.57 2.49
CA GLU A 70 13.84 9.67 2.11
C GLU A 70 14.32 9.54 0.66
N ASP A 71 14.17 8.36 0.07
CA ASP A 71 14.61 8.12 -1.30
C ASP A 71 13.71 8.83 -2.30
N MET A 72 14.20 8.97 -3.54
CA MET A 72 13.36 9.46 -4.61
C MET A 72 12.31 8.42 -4.95
N LEU A 73 11.05 8.80 -4.88
CA LEU A 73 9.93 7.87 -5.07
C LEU A 73 9.33 8.06 -6.46
N PRO A 74 9.26 6.98 -7.28
CA PRO A 74 8.64 7.07 -8.60
C PRO A 74 7.16 7.42 -8.52
N ASP A 75 6.62 8.00 -9.60
CA ASP A 75 5.21 8.33 -9.67
C ASP A 75 4.35 7.08 -9.72
N VAL A 76 3.26 7.10 -8.97
CA VAL A 76 2.25 6.04 -8.96
C VAL A 76 0.88 6.67 -8.85
N ASP A 77 -0.16 5.87 -8.98
CA ASP A 77 -1.54 6.36 -8.88
C ASP A 77 -1.93 6.69 -7.44
N ALA A 78 -1.40 5.94 -6.49
CA ALA A 78 -1.65 6.16 -5.06
C ALA A 78 -0.60 5.45 -4.23
N VAL A 79 -0.40 5.93 -3.00
CA VAL A 79 0.40 5.26 -1.99
C VAL A 79 -0.57 4.71 -0.95
N ILE A 80 -0.55 3.41 -0.74
CA ILE A 80 -1.41 2.75 0.24
C ILE A 80 -0.59 2.47 1.49
N VAL A 81 -1.04 2.96 2.63
CA VAL A 81 -0.30 2.86 3.89
C VAL A 81 -0.90 1.74 4.74
N SER A 82 -0.12 0.71 4.99
CA SER A 82 -0.55 -0.39 5.85
C SER A 82 -0.32 -0.11 7.33
N ALA A 83 0.59 0.81 7.67
CA ALA A 83 0.89 1.18 9.05
C ALA A 83 -0.16 2.15 9.58
N THR A 84 -1.35 1.65 9.88
CA THR A 84 -2.51 2.49 10.19
C THR A 84 -2.40 3.22 11.53
N TYR A 85 -1.65 2.67 12.49
CA TYR A 85 -1.47 3.30 13.79
C TYR A 85 -0.70 4.62 13.74
N ASP A 86 0.07 4.83 12.69
CA ASP A 86 0.89 6.03 12.52
C ASP A 86 0.55 6.77 11.22
N PHE A 87 -0.64 6.54 10.73
CA PHE A 87 -1.04 7.05 9.41
C PHE A 87 -0.92 8.58 9.32
N GLY A 88 -1.33 9.29 10.36
CA GLY A 88 -1.29 10.76 10.34
C GLY A 88 0.10 11.32 10.07
N SER A 89 1.11 10.81 10.77
CA SER A 89 2.49 11.23 10.58
C SER A 89 3.01 10.87 9.21
N ILE A 90 2.69 9.67 8.74
CA ILE A 90 3.11 9.18 7.43
C ILE A 90 2.46 10.02 6.34
N TYR A 91 1.18 10.29 6.48
CA TYR A 91 0.43 11.12 5.53
C TYR A 91 1.04 12.52 5.42
N ASP A 92 1.29 13.16 6.57
CA ASP A 92 1.85 14.51 6.58
C ASP A 92 3.21 14.57 5.90
N TYR A 93 4.03 13.54 6.06
CA TYR A 93 5.31 13.47 5.39
C TYR A 93 5.16 13.24 3.89
N LEU A 94 4.38 12.24 3.51
CA LEU A 94 4.26 11.84 2.10
C LEU A 94 3.52 12.85 1.23
N LYS A 95 2.52 13.54 1.77
CA LYS A 95 1.75 14.49 0.97
C LYS A 95 2.60 15.63 0.43
N GLU A 96 3.71 15.94 1.09
CA GLU A 96 4.65 16.95 0.60
C GLU A 96 5.63 16.37 -0.42
N LYS A 97 5.74 15.06 -0.49
CA LYS A 97 6.74 14.40 -1.31
C LYS A 97 6.18 13.80 -2.59
N VAL A 98 4.97 13.24 -2.53
CA VAL A 98 4.33 12.63 -3.69
C VAL A 98 3.13 13.46 -4.12
N LYS A 99 2.80 13.38 -5.41
CA LYS A 99 1.68 14.14 -5.98
C LYS A 99 0.37 13.36 -5.97
N CYS A 100 0.44 12.06 -5.77
CA CYS A 100 -0.72 11.20 -5.78
C CYS A 100 -1.38 11.14 -4.40
N PRO A 101 -2.60 10.60 -4.31
CA PRO A 101 -3.25 10.37 -3.02
C PRO A 101 -2.44 9.43 -2.13
N VAL A 102 -2.48 9.69 -0.84
CA VAL A 102 -1.89 8.82 0.20
C VAL A 102 -3.06 8.36 1.05
N ILE A 103 -3.34 7.07 1.05
CA ILE A 103 -4.58 6.51 1.60
C ILE A 103 -4.24 5.37 2.56
N SER A 104 -4.94 5.30 3.69
CA SER A 104 -4.74 4.19 4.60
C SER A 104 -5.37 2.92 4.04
N LEU A 105 -4.73 1.79 4.29
CA LEU A 105 -5.27 0.49 3.90
C LEU A 105 -6.65 0.28 4.52
N GLU A 106 -6.84 0.75 5.75
CA GLU A 106 -8.11 0.64 6.45
C GLU A 106 -9.26 1.27 5.65
N GLU A 107 -9.02 2.45 5.07
CA GLU A 107 -10.03 3.12 4.26
C GLU A 107 -10.43 2.29 3.05
N ILE A 108 -9.46 1.68 2.38
CA ILE A 108 -9.73 0.87 1.19
C ILE A 108 -10.52 -0.39 1.57
N VAL A 109 -10.11 -1.05 2.65
CA VAL A 109 -10.76 -2.29 3.08
C VAL A 109 -12.20 -2.03 3.53
N GLU A 110 -12.45 -0.90 4.19
CA GLU A 110 -13.78 -0.57 4.71
C GLU A 110 -14.79 -0.15 3.66
N GLU A 111 -14.38 0.13 2.44
CA GLU A 111 -15.32 0.52 1.38
C GLU A 111 -16.44 -0.48 1.15
N ASN A 112 -16.19 -1.76 1.46
CA ASN A 112 -17.20 -2.81 1.28
C ASN A 112 -17.79 -3.28 2.60
N ALA A 113 -17.56 -2.56 3.67
CA ALA A 113 -18.10 -2.91 4.97
C ALA A 113 -19.59 -2.61 5.03
#